data_3550e9f431fc42610128ea3c3c3afac5
#
_entry.id   3550e9f431fc42610128ea3c3c3afac5
#
_cell.length_a   1.000
_cell.length_b   1.000
_cell.length_c   1.000
_cell.angle_alpha   90.00
_cell.angle_beta   90.00
_cell.angle_gamma   90.00
#
_symmetry.space_group_name_H-M   'P 1'
#
loop_
_entity.id
_entity.type
_entity.pdbx_description
1 polymer ?
#
loop_
_entity_poly.entity_id
_entity_poly.type
_entity_poly.pdbx_seq_one_letter_code
_entity_poly.pdbx_strand_id
1 'polypeptide(L)'
;MPATNHAVLFHATLVRDVDAMTAATARSFGRHTHDQYGVGVIDRGGHVSLSDAGQVEAVPGDLILVNPGEVHDGRPLDAAGRTWRMLYFEPRWIDALQADITQGDDASFALHAPVISEPRLRVLFDAAFAHVTHLSNQSNESDQAGDLSQMAFYGAALEVMTRLVEALGHRRALAQCSPASLARVREMIDTDPAQPFSLAELARAAGLSRFQLHRGFLRAFGVAPHGYILHRRVALARRLLKAGHAPAQAALAAGFCDQSHLNRAFARQFGVSPGRYRLARAA
;
A
#
# COMPACT_ATOMS: atom_id res chain seq x y z
N MET A 1 16.29 33.67 -11.40
CA MET A 1 16.36 32.40 -10.64
C MET A 1 15.05 32.25 -9.93
N PRO A 2 14.19 31.26 -10.22
CA PRO A 2 12.98 31.06 -9.42
C PRO A 2 13.43 30.66 -8.01
N ALA A 3 12.92 31.38 -7.02
CA ALA A 3 13.12 31.06 -5.61
C ALA A 3 12.62 29.62 -5.38
N THR A 4 13.52 28.76 -4.95
CA THR A 4 13.17 27.40 -4.52
C THR A 4 12.22 27.53 -3.32
N ASN A 5 10.92 27.43 -3.59
CA ASN A 5 9.90 27.48 -2.56
C ASN A 5 10.15 26.34 -1.58
N HIS A 6 10.42 26.67 -0.32
CA HIS A 6 10.46 25.71 0.74
C HIS A 6 9.02 25.26 1.01
N ALA A 7 8.69 24.05 0.63
CA ALA A 7 7.39 23.45 0.86
C ALA A 7 7.57 22.05 1.50
N VAL A 8 6.93 21.85 2.63
CA VAL A 8 6.77 20.55 3.27
C VAL A 8 5.28 20.38 3.51
N LEU A 9 4.71 19.32 2.96
CA LEU A 9 3.30 19.01 3.05
C LEU A 9 3.11 17.62 3.68
N PHE A 10 2.44 17.56 4.82
CA PHE A 10 1.92 16.34 5.37
C PHE A 10 0.53 16.07 4.80
N HIS A 11 0.31 14.83 4.37
CA HIS A 11 -0.95 14.38 3.83
C HIS A 11 -1.76 13.69 4.94
N ALA A 12 -3.05 13.96 5.01
CA ALA A 12 -3.94 13.18 5.85
C ALA A 12 -3.96 11.72 5.36
N THR A 13 -3.86 10.77 6.27
CA THR A 13 -3.87 9.35 5.96
C THR A 13 -5.05 8.66 6.65
N LEU A 14 -5.67 7.70 5.99
CA LEU A 14 -6.70 6.85 6.61
C LEU A 14 -6.10 5.63 7.32
N VAL A 15 -4.81 5.41 7.14
CA VAL A 15 -4.12 4.28 7.76
C VAL A 15 -3.52 4.75 9.08
N ARG A 16 -4.06 4.21 10.16
CA ARG A 16 -3.55 4.48 11.49
C ARG A 16 -2.07 4.09 11.58
N ASP A 17 -1.27 4.94 12.25
CA ASP A 17 0.14 4.68 12.51
C ASP A 17 1.06 4.79 11.27
N VAL A 18 0.55 5.41 10.21
CA VAL A 18 1.31 5.74 9.00
C VAL A 18 1.09 7.20 8.63
N ASP A 19 2.17 7.96 8.49
CA ASP A 19 2.16 9.34 8.01
C ASP A 19 2.75 9.42 6.60
N ALA A 20 2.25 10.34 5.78
CA ALA A 20 2.78 10.61 4.44
C ALA A 20 3.19 12.07 4.29
N MET A 21 4.34 12.31 3.68
CA MET A 21 4.91 13.64 3.50
C MET A 21 5.49 13.81 2.10
N THR A 22 5.31 15.00 1.55
CA THR A 22 6.03 15.49 0.36
C THR A 22 6.85 16.72 0.74
N ALA A 23 8.08 16.80 0.27
CA ALA A 23 8.92 17.97 0.50
C ALA A 23 9.62 18.42 -0.78
N ALA A 24 9.76 19.75 -0.91
CA ALA A 24 10.51 20.42 -1.99
C ALA A 24 11.31 21.58 -1.38
N THR A 25 12.66 21.50 -1.36
CA THR A 25 13.47 22.54 -0.74
C THR A 25 14.95 22.44 -1.11
N ALA A 26 15.60 23.60 -1.11
CA ALA A 26 17.06 23.72 -1.14
C ALA A 26 17.69 23.84 0.27
N ARG A 27 16.88 23.84 1.34
CA ARG A 27 17.41 23.95 2.71
C ARG A 27 18.05 22.65 3.17
N SER A 28 19.08 22.80 4.00
CA SER A 28 19.65 21.70 4.77
C SER A 28 18.89 21.53 6.09
N PHE A 29 18.70 20.29 6.50
CA PHE A 29 18.20 19.94 7.83
C PHE A 29 19.40 19.53 8.68
N GLY A 30 19.55 20.15 9.82
CA GLY A 30 20.60 19.78 10.78
C GLY A 30 20.35 18.38 11.37
N ARG A 31 21.31 17.92 12.17
CA ARG A 31 21.21 16.60 12.81
C ARG A 31 19.96 16.53 13.70
N HIS A 32 19.15 15.49 13.47
CA HIS A 32 17.90 15.23 14.19
C HIS A 32 17.59 13.71 14.20
N THR A 33 16.57 13.32 14.92
CA THR A 33 16.06 11.95 14.98
C THR A 33 14.56 11.94 14.74
N HIS A 34 14.04 10.76 14.35
CA HIS A 34 12.61 10.44 14.34
C HIS A 34 12.32 9.24 15.22
N ASP A 35 11.13 9.16 15.78
CA ASP A 35 10.67 7.99 16.56
C ASP A 35 10.03 6.91 15.65
N GLN A 36 9.95 7.18 14.36
CA GLN A 36 9.29 6.36 13.33
C GLN A 36 10.33 5.78 12.37
N TYR A 37 10.00 4.64 11.77
CA TYR A 37 10.69 4.17 10.57
C TYR A 37 10.29 5.05 9.38
N GLY A 38 11.26 5.54 8.64
CA GLY A 38 11.05 6.32 7.42
C GLY A 38 11.45 5.53 6.17
N VAL A 39 10.55 5.46 5.20
CA VAL A 39 10.84 4.97 3.85
C VAL A 39 10.44 6.09 2.88
N GLY A 40 11.37 6.53 2.06
CA GLY A 40 11.13 7.62 1.12
C GLY A 40 11.77 7.39 -0.23
N VAL A 41 11.44 8.28 -1.16
CA VAL A 41 11.98 8.29 -2.53
C VAL A 41 12.40 9.70 -2.89
N ILE A 42 13.58 9.84 -3.47
CA ILE A 42 14.02 11.08 -4.11
C ILE A 42 13.36 11.19 -5.48
N ASP A 43 12.57 12.24 -5.69
CA ASP A 43 11.89 12.48 -6.97
C ASP A 43 12.71 13.36 -7.90
N ARG A 44 13.39 14.40 -7.34
CA ARG A 44 14.23 15.34 -8.11
C ARG A 44 15.40 15.83 -7.27
N GLY A 45 16.48 16.23 -7.95
CA GLY A 45 17.71 16.68 -7.33
C GLY A 45 18.46 15.54 -6.65
N GLY A 46 19.44 15.86 -5.82
CA GLY A 46 20.17 14.88 -5.05
C GLY A 46 20.08 15.16 -3.56
N HIS A 47 20.22 14.11 -2.77
CA HIS A 47 20.17 14.15 -1.31
C HIS A 47 21.49 13.59 -0.75
N VAL A 48 22.08 14.32 0.17
CA VAL A 48 23.23 13.87 0.94
C VAL A 48 22.83 13.83 2.40
N SER A 49 23.09 12.73 3.06
CA SER A 49 22.83 12.54 4.48
C SER A 49 24.02 11.92 5.18
N LEU A 50 24.28 12.35 6.41
CA LEU A 50 25.22 11.71 7.32
C LEU A 50 24.40 11.00 8.39
N SER A 51 24.52 9.68 8.44
CA SER A 51 23.88 8.78 9.40
C SER A 51 24.94 7.95 10.15
N ASP A 52 24.49 7.02 10.98
CA ASP A 52 25.40 6.06 11.65
C ASP A 52 26.16 5.17 10.66
N ALA A 53 25.63 4.99 9.44
CA ALA A 53 26.30 4.27 8.35
C ALA A 53 27.34 5.12 7.59
N GLY A 54 27.60 6.36 8.03
CA GLY A 54 28.46 7.33 7.35
C GLY A 54 27.70 8.25 6.40
N GLN A 55 28.44 8.95 5.54
CA GLN A 55 27.84 9.81 4.52
C GLN A 55 27.34 8.98 3.35
N VAL A 56 26.10 9.22 2.96
CA VAL A 56 25.44 8.59 1.81
C VAL A 56 24.87 9.65 0.88
N GLU A 57 24.73 9.28 -0.38
CA GLU A 57 24.11 10.10 -1.42
C GLU A 57 22.98 9.31 -2.07
N ALA A 58 21.89 9.99 -2.34
CA ALA A 58 20.73 9.45 -3.05
C ALA A 58 20.37 10.35 -4.23
N VAL A 59 20.08 9.75 -5.36
CA VAL A 59 19.70 10.43 -6.61
C VAL A 59 18.23 10.14 -6.97
N PRO A 60 17.64 10.83 -7.96
CA PRO A 60 16.27 10.58 -8.33
C PRO A 60 16.00 9.10 -8.66
N GLY A 61 15.01 8.53 -8.00
CA GLY A 61 14.63 7.12 -8.10
C GLY A 61 15.11 6.25 -6.93
N ASP A 62 16.09 6.70 -6.17
CA ASP A 62 16.58 5.97 -5.00
C ASP A 62 15.58 6.08 -3.84
N LEU A 63 15.51 4.99 -3.07
CA LEU A 63 14.85 4.97 -1.77
C LEU A 63 15.85 5.45 -0.70
N ILE A 64 15.32 6.25 0.24
CA ILE A 64 16.02 6.67 1.46
C ILE A 64 15.31 6.06 2.66
N LEU A 65 16.08 5.55 3.61
CA LEU A 65 15.59 4.78 4.75
C LEU A 65 16.11 5.37 6.05
N VAL A 66 15.28 5.41 7.08
CA VAL A 66 15.61 5.95 8.40
C VAL A 66 15.04 5.04 9.48
N ASN A 67 15.86 4.70 10.48
CA ASN A 67 15.42 3.94 11.66
C ASN A 67 14.94 4.86 12.79
N PRO A 68 14.06 4.40 13.68
CA PRO A 68 13.73 5.11 14.91
C PRO A 68 14.99 5.39 15.73
N GLY A 69 15.11 6.63 16.20
CA GLY A 69 16.25 7.07 17.01
C GLY A 69 17.57 7.28 16.26
N GLU A 70 17.65 6.95 14.98
CA GLU A 70 18.84 7.18 14.16
C GLU A 70 19.09 8.68 13.99
N VAL A 71 20.31 9.12 14.36
CA VAL A 71 20.74 10.52 14.21
C VAL A 71 21.21 10.73 12.78
N HIS A 72 20.50 11.52 12.03
CA HIS A 72 20.85 11.85 10.64
C HIS A 72 20.65 13.34 10.36
N ASP A 73 21.26 13.79 9.27
CA ASP A 73 21.01 15.11 8.67
C ASP A 73 20.50 14.95 7.24
N GLY A 74 20.30 16.06 6.55
CA GLY A 74 19.90 16.00 5.16
C GLY A 74 20.14 17.33 4.44
N ARG A 75 20.91 17.30 3.37
CA ARG A 75 21.17 18.49 2.54
C ARG A 75 20.98 18.15 1.04
N PRO A 76 20.66 19.15 0.22
CA PRO A 76 20.66 18.96 -1.22
C PRO A 76 22.09 18.73 -1.72
N LEU A 77 22.21 17.97 -2.80
CA LEU A 77 23.49 17.74 -3.47
C LEU A 77 24.02 19.04 -4.12
N ASP A 78 23.10 19.89 -4.61
CA ASP A 78 23.39 21.17 -5.25
C ASP A 78 22.38 22.28 -4.88
N ALA A 79 22.61 23.48 -5.37
CA ALA A 79 21.78 24.65 -5.10
C ALA A 79 20.38 24.62 -5.73
N ALA A 80 20.12 23.69 -6.67
CA ALA A 80 18.79 23.53 -7.27
C ALA A 80 17.78 22.94 -6.28
N GLY A 81 18.27 22.34 -5.19
CA GLY A 81 17.45 21.72 -4.17
C GLY A 81 17.00 20.33 -4.55
N ARG A 82 16.06 19.78 -3.78
CA ARG A 82 15.53 18.44 -3.97
C ARG A 82 14.05 18.35 -3.68
N THR A 83 13.42 17.36 -4.27
CA THR A 83 12.05 16.93 -3.92
C THR A 83 12.08 15.46 -3.56
N TRP A 84 11.32 15.11 -2.50
CA TRP A 84 11.19 13.73 -2.06
C TRP A 84 9.84 13.51 -1.39
N ARG A 85 9.45 12.25 -1.30
CA ARG A 85 8.27 11.78 -0.57
C ARG A 85 8.68 10.79 0.49
N MET A 86 7.96 10.77 1.62
CA MET A 86 8.20 9.86 2.74
C MET A 86 6.91 9.22 3.19
N LEU A 87 6.99 7.96 3.56
CA LEU A 87 6.06 7.28 4.44
C LEU A 87 6.78 7.02 5.76
N TYR A 88 6.13 7.40 6.86
CA TYR A 88 6.61 7.14 8.21
C TYR A 88 5.70 6.13 8.88
N PHE A 89 6.30 5.11 9.50
CA PHE A 89 5.60 4.02 10.16
C PHE A 89 5.94 4.03 11.65
N GLU A 90 4.92 4.05 12.50
CA GLU A 90 5.13 3.86 13.93
C GLU A 90 5.79 2.52 14.22
N PRO A 91 6.70 2.40 15.21
CA PRO A 91 7.37 1.13 15.53
C PRO A 91 6.38 -0.02 15.73
N ARG A 92 5.28 0.22 16.45
CA ARG A 92 4.22 -0.79 16.66
C ARG A 92 3.61 -1.35 15.38
N TRP A 93 3.59 -0.56 14.29
CA TRP A 93 3.11 -1.02 12.99
C TRP A 93 4.10 -2.01 12.37
N ILE A 94 5.40 -1.71 12.47
CA ILE A 94 6.49 -2.60 12.04
C ILE A 94 6.56 -3.86 12.90
N ASP A 95 6.41 -3.72 14.22
CA ASP A 95 6.40 -4.86 15.15
C ASP A 95 5.25 -5.82 14.85
N ALA A 96 4.05 -5.29 14.57
CA ALA A 96 2.93 -6.11 14.16
C ALA A 96 3.18 -6.83 12.81
N LEU A 97 3.82 -6.14 11.85
CA LEU A 97 4.23 -6.73 10.59
C LEU A 97 5.28 -7.84 10.80
N GLN A 98 6.29 -7.59 11.66
CA GLN A 98 7.30 -8.58 11.99
C GLN A 98 6.71 -9.80 12.68
N ALA A 99 5.86 -9.62 13.69
CA ALA A 99 5.19 -10.73 14.35
C ALA A 99 4.44 -11.60 13.34
N ASP A 100 3.82 -10.97 12.32
CA ASP A 100 3.18 -11.65 11.21
C ASP A 100 4.17 -12.41 10.29
N ILE A 101 5.41 -11.91 10.13
CA ILE A 101 6.44 -12.53 9.28
C ILE A 101 7.20 -13.64 10.03
N THR A 102 7.61 -13.39 11.28
CA THR A 102 8.54 -14.25 12.03
C THR A 102 7.87 -15.28 12.92
N GLN A 103 6.53 -15.25 13.02
CA GLN A 103 5.77 -16.14 13.93
C GLN A 103 6.21 -16.06 15.39
N GLY A 104 6.62 -14.87 15.85
CA GLY A 104 6.91 -14.60 17.26
C GLY A 104 8.39 -14.74 17.66
N ASP A 105 9.29 -14.76 16.73
CA ASP A 105 10.73 -14.69 17.06
C ASP A 105 11.14 -13.22 17.35
N ASP A 106 11.71 -12.94 18.50
CA ASP A 106 12.06 -11.60 19.03
C ASP A 106 13.25 -10.90 18.32
N ALA A 107 13.43 -11.08 17.03
CA ALA A 107 14.46 -10.36 16.29
C ALA A 107 14.05 -8.90 16.09
N SER A 108 14.77 -7.96 16.67
CA SER A 108 14.56 -6.53 16.42
C SER A 108 14.75 -6.18 14.95
N PHE A 109 13.77 -5.48 14.38
CA PHE A 109 13.86 -5.01 12.99
C PHE A 109 14.71 -3.74 12.92
N ALA A 110 15.58 -3.68 11.91
CA ALA A 110 16.31 -2.47 11.56
C ALA A 110 16.52 -2.40 10.04
N LEU A 111 16.42 -1.20 9.50
CA LEU A 111 16.77 -0.87 8.12
C LEU A 111 18.29 -0.66 8.06
N HIS A 112 19.04 -1.55 7.43
CA HIS A 112 20.51 -1.51 7.46
C HIS A 112 21.13 -0.68 6.33
N ALA A 113 20.41 -0.46 5.25
CA ALA A 113 20.91 0.32 4.12
C ALA A 113 20.18 1.67 4.09
N PRO A 114 20.86 2.80 4.33
CA PRO A 114 20.22 4.12 4.32
C PRO A 114 19.74 4.56 2.92
N VAL A 115 20.30 3.98 1.86
CA VAL A 115 19.91 4.23 0.47
C VAL A 115 19.85 2.92 -0.30
N ILE A 116 18.81 2.75 -1.11
CA ILE A 116 18.61 1.58 -1.98
C ILE A 116 18.22 2.04 -3.38
N SER A 117 18.95 1.60 -4.39
CA SER A 117 18.68 1.82 -5.82
C SER A 117 18.03 0.58 -6.42
N GLU A 118 16.72 0.43 -6.28
CA GLU A 118 15.97 -0.69 -6.85
C GLU A 118 14.66 -0.23 -7.50
N PRO A 119 14.54 -0.26 -8.84
CA PRO A 119 13.35 0.25 -9.55
C PRO A 119 12.03 -0.42 -9.14
N ARG A 120 12.07 -1.70 -8.76
CA ARG A 120 10.86 -2.41 -8.31
C ARG A 120 10.34 -1.87 -6.98
N LEU A 121 11.23 -1.58 -6.05
CA LEU A 121 10.86 -0.96 -4.76
C LEU A 121 10.31 0.45 -4.96
N ARG A 122 10.86 1.20 -5.91
CA ARG A 122 10.32 2.51 -6.29
C ARG A 122 8.87 2.41 -6.75
N VAL A 123 8.54 1.46 -7.65
CA VAL A 123 7.16 1.27 -8.13
C VAL A 123 6.20 0.90 -6.98
N LEU A 124 6.66 0.04 -6.06
CA LEU A 124 5.87 -0.34 -4.89
C LEU A 124 5.65 0.83 -3.94
N PHE A 125 6.69 1.64 -3.70
CA PHE A 125 6.56 2.87 -2.92
C PHE A 125 5.58 3.85 -3.55
N ASP A 126 5.68 4.09 -4.87
CA ASP A 126 4.79 4.98 -5.60
C ASP A 126 3.32 4.53 -5.47
N ALA A 127 3.06 3.23 -5.57
CA ALA A 127 1.73 2.66 -5.38
C ALA A 127 1.23 2.86 -3.93
N ALA A 128 2.07 2.55 -2.92
CA ALA A 128 1.72 2.74 -1.53
C ALA A 128 1.43 4.21 -1.20
N PHE A 129 2.29 5.12 -1.66
CA PHE A 129 2.12 6.56 -1.43
C PHE A 129 0.85 7.10 -2.09
N ALA A 130 0.55 6.68 -3.33
CA ALA A 130 -0.67 7.07 -4.02
C ALA A 130 -1.92 6.59 -3.27
N HIS A 131 -1.94 5.37 -2.77
CA HIS A 131 -3.08 4.86 -1.98
C HIS A 131 -3.31 5.68 -0.72
N VAL A 132 -2.24 5.99 0.03
CA VAL A 132 -2.34 6.81 1.25
C VAL A 132 -2.91 8.20 0.97
N THR A 133 -2.40 8.88 -0.07
CA THR A 133 -2.75 10.29 -0.35
C THR A 133 -4.06 10.45 -1.13
N HIS A 134 -4.44 9.50 -1.99
CA HIS A 134 -5.70 9.57 -2.73
C HIS A 134 -6.93 9.37 -1.84
N LEU A 135 -6.80 8.59 -0.78
CA LEU A 135 -7.90 8.38 0.16
C LEU A 135 -8.24 9.64 0.97
N SER A 136 -7.27 10.52 1.21
CA SER A 136 -7.50 11.79 1.91
C SER A 136 -8.37 12.78 1.12
N ASN A 137 -8.40 12.68 -0.21
CA ASN A 137 -9.21 13.53 -1.07
C ASN A 137 -10.66 13.03 -1.29
N GLN A 138 -10.99 11.81 -0.83
CA GLN A 138 -12.32 11.20 -0.98
C GLN A 138 -13.07 11.04 0.35
N SER A 139 -12.57 11.58 1.45
CA SER A 139 -13.08 11.40 2.83
C SER A 139 -14.47 11.99 3.12
N ASN A 140 -15.23 12.41 2.11
CA ASN A 140 -16.63 12.84 2.28
C ASN A 140 -17.68 11.79 1.87
N GLU A 141 -17.31 10.59 1.44
CA GLU A 141 -18.27 9.57 1.00
C GLU A 141 -17.95 8.19 1.57
N SER A 142 -18.71 7.82 2.59
CA SER A 142 -18.99 6.49 3.15
C SER A 142 -17.84 5.59 3.66
N ASP A 143 -17.95 5.12 4.91
CA ASP A 143 -17.06 4.21 5.66
C ASP A 143 -16.67 2.90 4.93
N GLN A 144 -17.49 2.43 3.99
CA GLN A 144 -17.25 1.15 3.30
C GLN A 144 -16.26 1.23 2.14
N ALA A 145 -16.08 2.40 1.49
CA ALA A 145 -15.03 2.58 0.49
C ALA A 145 -13.64 2.57 1.15
N GLY A 146 -13.56 2.99 2.41
CA GLY A 146 -12.34 2.97 3.21
C GLY A 146 -11.73 1.58 3.35
N ASP A 147 -12.55 0.53 3.51
CA ASP A 147 -12.06 -0.80 3.85
C ASP A 147 -11.30 -1.47 2.70
N LEU A 148 -11.83 -1.48 1.48
CA LEU A 148 -11.12 -2.06 0.32
C LEU A 148 -9.89 -1.26 -0.10
N SER A 149 -9.97 0.06 0.00
CA SER A 149 -8.83 0.93 -0.28
C SER A 149 -7.76 0.80 0.79
N GLN A 150 -8.16 0.62 2.03
CA GLN A 150 -7.29 0.31 3.16
C GLN A 150 -6.60 -1.05 2.98
N MET A 151 -7.33 -2.09 2.56
CA MET A 151 -6.75 -3.39 2.22
C MET A 151 -5.72 -3.29 1.08
N ALA A 152 -6.00 -2.51 0.04
CA ALA A 152 -5.06 -2.29 -1.07
C ALA A 152 -3.78 -1.60 -0.60
N PHE A 153 -3.92 -0.58 0.26
CA PHE A 153 -2.78 0.10 0.86
C PHE A 153 -1.96 -0.85 1.74
N TYR A 154 -2.61 -1.58 2.65
CA TYR A 154 -1.90 -2.57 3.48
C TYR A 154 -1.17 -3.61 2.64
N GLY A 155 -1.79 -4.08 1.56
CA GLY A 155 -1.15 -5.00 0.63
C GLY A 155 0.11 -4.40 -0.02
N ALA A 156 0.04 -3.18 -0.52
CA ALA A 156 1.18 -2.50 -1.13
C ALA A 156 2.27 -2.18 -0.10
N ALA A 157 1.91 -1.70 1.09
CA ALA A 157 2.86 -1.42 2.16
C ALA A 157 3.55 -2.70 2.66
N LEU A 158 2.79 -3.79 2.82
CA LEU A 158 3.33 -5.11 3.15
C LEU A 158 4.33 -5.59 2.10
N GLU A 159 4.03 -5.44 0.83
CA GLU A 159 4.94 -5.82 -0.25
C GLU A 159 6.24 -4.99 -0.24
N VAL A 160 6.15 -3.67 -0.07
CA VAL A 160 7.33 -2.79 0.06
C VAL A 160 8.20 -3.24 1.23
N MET A 161 7.60 -3.40 2.42
CA MET A 161 8.36 -3.80 3.61
C MET A 161 8.97 -5.18 3.48
N THR A 162 8.29 -6.11 2.80
CA THR A 162 8.86 -7.44 2.52
C THR A 162 10.09 -7.35 1.65
N ARG A 163 9.99 -6.62 0.56
CA ARG A 163 11.13 -6.45 -0.35
C ARG A 163 12.31 -5.81 0.37
N LEU A 164 12.04 -4.85 1.24
CA LEU A 164 13.07 -4.25 2.08
C LEU A 164 13.70 -5.28 3.02
N VAL A 165 12.90 -6.08 3.72
CA VAL A 165 13.39 -7.15 4.61
C VAL A 165 14.17 -8.22 3.83
N GLU A 166 13.69 -8.63 2.66
CA GLU A 166 14.39 -9.58 1.79
C GLU A 166 15.71 -9.02 1.25
N ALA A 167 15.72 -7.75 0.85
CA ALA A 167 16.94 -7.08 0.35
C ALA A 167 18.00 -6.89 1.43
N LEU A 168 17.59 -6.74 2.69
CA LEU A 168 18.47 -6.57 3.84
C LEU A 168 19.04 -7.89 4.39
N GLY A 169 18.76 -9.01 3.73
CA GLY A 169 19.47 -10.25 3.96
C GLY A 169 19.01 -11.11 5.14
N HIS A 170 17.91 -10.80 5.80
CA HIS A 170 17.31 -11.71 6.78
C HIS A 170 16.51 -12.81 6.07
N ARG A 171 17.23 -13.75 5.44
CA ARG A 171 16.66 -14.97 4.88
C ARG A 171 16.31 -15.94 6.01
N ARG A 172 15.21 -15.74 6.69
CA ARG A 172 14.49 -16.88 7.27
C ARG A 172 13.48 -17.34 6.23
N ALA A 173 13.53 -18.61 5.88
CA ALA A 173 12.59 -19.22 4.95
C ALA A 173 11.17 -18.99 5.48
N LEU A 174 10.43 -18.08 4.83
CA LEU A 174 9.02 -17.88 5.11
C LEU A 174 8.32 -19.21 4.89
N ALA A 175 7.61 -19.69 5.90
CA ALA A 175 6.80 -20.88 5.78
C ALA A 175 5.95 -20.81 4.50
N GLN A 176 6.06 -21.82 3.64
CA GLN A 176 5.30 -21.84 2.40
C GLN A 176 3.83 -22.02 2.76
N CYS A 177 2.99 -21.08 2.30
CA CYS A 177 1.54 -21.22 2.43
C CYS A 177 1.09 -22.52 1.79
N SER A 178 0.34 -23.33 2.51
CA SER A 178 -0.20 -24.54 1.89
C SER A 178 -1.23 -24.17 0.82
N PRO A 179 -1.26 -24.87 -0.32
CA PRO A 179 -2.29 -24.65 -1.34
C PRO A 179 -3.72 -24.76 -0.77
N ALA A 180 -3.94 -25.61 0.22
CA ALA A 180 -5.22 -25.78 0.88
C ALA A 180 -5.66 -24.55 1.69
N SER A 181 -4.73 -23.88 2.40
CA SER A 181 -5.03 -22.64 3.13
C SER A 181 -5.48 -21.51 2.20
N LEU A 182 -4.80 -21.38 1.06
CA LEU A 182 -5.14 -20.35 0.07
C LEU A 182 -6.45 -20.70 -0.67
N ALA A 183 -6.69 -21.97 -0.97
CA ALA A 183 -7.94 -22.44 -1.58
C ALA A 183 -9.14 -22.15 -0.68
N ARG A 184 -9.00 -22.34 0.64
CA ARG A 184 -10.04 -22.00 1.63
C ARG A 184 -10.40 -20.51 1.59
N VAL A 185 -9.41 -19.61 1.56
CA VAL A 185 -9.67 -18.16 1.45
C VAL A 185 -10.40 -17.84 0.15
N ARG A 186 -9.97 -18.44 -0.97
CA ARG A 186 -10.64 -18.26 -2.24
C ARG A 186 -12.10 -18.69 -2.18
N GLU A 187 -12.37 -19.87 -1.61
CA GLU A 187 -13.72 -20.41 -1.45
C GLU A 187 -14.62 -19.50 -0.58
N MET A 188 -14.09 -18.95 0.52
CA MET A 188 -14.81 -17.98 1.35
C MET A 188 -15.25 -16.76 0.53
N ILE A 189 -14.33 -16.17 -0.26
CA ILE A 189 -14.62 -15.02 -1.12
C ILE A 189 -15.60 -15.39 -2.24
N ASP A 190 -15.46 -16.58 -2.82
CA ASP A 190 -16.32 -17.07 -3.91
C ASP A 190 -17.75 -17.34 -3.45
N THR A 191 -17.91 -17.81 -2.22
CA THR A 191 -19.22 -18.11 -1.60
C THR A 191 -20.04 -16.86 -1.35
N ASP A 192 -19.41 -15.82 -0.76
CA ASP A 192 -20.09 -14.56 -0.51
C ASP A 192 -19.16 -13.37 -0.76
N PRO A 193 -19.00 -12.94 -2.03
CA PRO A 193 -18.13 -11.81 -2.35
C PRO A 193 -18.64 -10.45 -1.85
N ALA A 194 -19.92 -10.35 -1.47
CA ALA A 194 -20.50 -9.12 -0.95
C ALA A 194 -20.08 -8.85 0.50
N GLN A 195 -19.67 -9.88 1.24
CA GLN A 195 -19.25 -9.74 2.61
C GLN A 195 -18.04 -8.80 2.75
N PRO A 196 -18.02 -7.90 3.76
CA PRO A 196 -16.89 -7.02 4.01
C PRO A 196 -15.73 -7.78 4.70
N PHE A 197 -14.97 -8.53 3.92
CA PHE A 197 -13.78 -9.22 4.42
C PHE A 197 -12.65 -8.25 4.72
N SER A 198 -12.06 -8.36 5.90
CA SER A 198 -10.76 -7.76 6.19
C SER A 198 -9.63 -8.76 5.88
N LEU A 199 -8.44 -8.24 5.57
CA LEU A 199 -7.26 -9.08 5.35
C LEU A 199 -6.92 -9.92 6.60
N ALA A 200 -7.15 -9.37 7.80
CA ALA A 200 -6.91 -10.06 9.06
C ALA A 200 -7.86 -11.25 9.28
N GLU A 201 -9.13 -11.12 8.94
CA GLU A 201 -10.11 -12.20 9.01
C GLU A 201 -9.79 -13.34 8.04
N LEU A 202 -9.45 -13.01 6.79
CA LEU A 202 -9.06 -13.98 5.79
C LEU A 202 -7.77 -14.72 6.19
N ALA A 203 -6.79 -14.00 6.74
CA ALA A 203 -5.54 -14.58 7.23
C ALA A 203 -5.79 -15.55 8.39
N ARG A 204 -6.60 -15.12 9.37
CA ARG A 204 -6.99 -15.97 10.52
C ARG A 204 -7.70 -17.23 10.06
N ALA A 205 -8.64 -17.13 9.12
CA ALA A 205 -9.37 -18.28 8.59
C ALA A 205 -8.45 -19.29 7.89
N ALA A 206 -7.35 -18.84 7.32
CA ALA A 206 -6.35 -19.64 6.65
C ALA A 206 -5.25 -20.20 7.59
N GLY A 207 -5.20 -19.75 8.85
CA GLY A 207 -4.08 -20.03 9.75
C GLY A 207 -2.76 -19.41 9.28
N LEU A 208 -2.84 -18.23 8.64
CA LEU A 208 -1.71 -17.50 8.06
C LEU A 208 -1.60 -16.12 8.69
N SER A 209 -0.40 -15.54 8.65
CA SER A 209 -0.26 -14.10 8.85
C SER A 209 -0.85 -13.33 7.66
N ARG A 210 -1.20 -12.04 7.86
CA ARG A 210 -1.67 -11.16 6.78
C ARG A 210 -0.69 -11.11 5.62
N PHE A 211 0.58 -11.10 5.94
CA PHE A 211 1.68 -11.09 5.01
C PHE A 211 1.76 -12.40 4.21
N GLN A 212 1.76 -13.56 4.89
CA GLN A 212 1.78 -14.87 4.25
C GLN A 212 0.58 -15.04 3.31
N LEU A 213 -0.61 -14.62 3.76
CA LEU A 213 -1.80 -14.64 2.92
C LEU A 213 -1.63 -13.77 1.68
N HIS A 214 -1.25 -12.49 1.85
CA HIS A 214 -1.11 -11.55 0.73
C HIS A 214 -0.15 -12.09 -0.33
N ARG A 215 1.05 -12.45 0.08
CA ARG A 215 2.10 -12.95 -0.81
C ARG A 215 1.75 -14.31 -1.44
N GLY A 216 1.23 -15.23 -0.63
CA GLY A 216 0.84 -16.56 -1.10
C GLY A 216 -0.32 -16.48 -2.09
N PHE A 217 -1.31 -15.63 -1.82
CA PHE A 217 -2.47 -15.45 -2.69
C PHE A 217 -2.08 -14.80 -4.03
N LEU A 218 -1.25 -13.75 -3.99
CA LEU A 218 -0.72 -13.11 -5.20
C LEU A 218 0.09 -14.10 -6.05
N ARG A 219 0.92 -14.92 -5.42
CA ARG A 219 1.72 -15.95 -6.13
C ARG A 219 0.84 -17.05 -6.73
N ALA A 220 -0.20 -17.50 -5.99
CA ALA A 220 -1.05 -18.62 -6.40
C ALA A 220 -2.10 -18.20 -7.44
N PHE A 221 -2.65 -16.97 -7.35
CA PHE A 221 -3.79 -16.54 -8.16
C PHE A 221 -3.49 -15.31 -9.04
N GLY A 222 -2.27 -14.79 -9.01
CA GLY A 222 -1.85 -13.64 -9.85
C GLY A 222 -2.41 -12.29 -9.43
N VAL A 223 -3.25 -12.25 -8.38
CA VAL A 223 -3.87 -11.02 -7.85
C VAL A 223 -3.86 -11.05 -6.33
N ALA A 224 -3.75 -9.87 -5.70
CA ALA A 224 -3.87 -9.75 -4.26
C ALA A 224 -5.30 -10.06 -3.77
N PRO A 225 -5.51 -10.45 -2.49
CA PRO A 225 -6.84 -10.79 -1.96
C PRO A 225 -7.90 -9.73 -2.21
N HIS A 226 -7.59 -8.44 -1.99
CA HIS A 226 -8.52 -7.34 -2.24
C HIS A 226 -8.91 -7.20 -3.72
N GLY A 227 -7.95 -7.38 -4.63
CA GLY A 227 -8.21 -7.39 -6.08
C GLY A 227 -9.11 -8.53 -6.49
N TYR A 228 -8.90 -9.70 -5.88
CA TYR A 228 -9.76 -10.87 -6.10
C TYR A 228 -11.19 -10.62 -5.61
N ILE A 229 -11.38 -10.08 -4.40
CA ILE A 229 -12.71 -9.68 -3.88
C ILE A 229 -13.39 -8.73 -4.87
N LEU A 230 -12.68 -7.69 -5.32
CA LEU A 230 -13.22 -6.71 -6.25
C LEU A 230 -13.68 -7.36 -7.57
N HIS A 231 -12.89 -8.28 -8.14
CA HIS A 231 -13.28 -9.02 -9.35
C HIS A 231 -14.56 -9.86 -9.12
N ARG A 232 -14.67 -10.52 -7.97
CA ARG A 232 -15.84 -11.34 -7.63
C ARG A 232 -17.09 -10.48 -7.39
N ARG A 233 -16.94 -9.31 -6.75
CA ARG A 233 -18.03 -8.32 -6.60
C ARG A 233 -18.51 -7.79 -7.95
N VAL A 234 -17.60 -7.45 -8.85
CA VAL A 234 -17.97 -7.03 -10.22
C VAL A 234 -18.70 -8.14 -10.97
N ALA A 235 -18.26 -9.40 -10.83
CA ALA A 235 -18.93 -10.53 -11.43
C ALA A 235 -20.35 -10.75 -10.86
N LEU A 236 -20.53 -10.57 -9.54
CA LEU A 236 -21.84 -10.60 -8.89
C LEU A 236 -22.74 -9.45 -9.39
N ALA A 237 -22.24 -8.22 -9.41
CA ALA A 237 -22.97 -7.08 -9.94
C ALA A 237 -23.43 -7.30 -11.39
N ARG A 238 -22.56 -7.88 -12.24
CA ARG A 238 -22.92 -8.25 -13.62
C ARG A 238 -24.11 -9.22 -13.68
N ARG A 239 -24.14 -10.24 -12.80
CA ARG A 239 -25.27 -11.18 -12.72
C ARG A 239 -26.58 -10.47 -12.33
N LEU A 240 -26.49 -9.58 -11.31
CA LEU A 240 -27.65 -8.79 -10.85
C LEU A 240 -28.17 -7.85 -11.95
N LEU A 241 -27.28 -7.17 -12.69
CA LEU A 241 -27.66 -6.33 -13.83
C LEU A 241 -28.34 -7.14 -14.93
N LYS A 242 -27.86 -8.36 -15.21
CA LYS A 242 -28.52 -9.29 -16.16
C LYS A 242 -29.92 -9.72 -15.68
N ALA A 243 -30.11 -9.84 -14.37
CA ALA A 243 -31.41 -10.16 -13.77
C ALA A 243 -32.36 -8.93 -13.69
N GLY A 244 -31.94 -7.77 -14.26
CA GLY A 244 -32.80 -6.57 -14.36
C GLY A 244 -32.62 -5.57 -13.23
N HIS A 245 -31.78 -5.85 -12.22
CA HIS A 245 -31.56 -4.89 -11.11
C HIS A 245 -31.02 -3.56 -11.61
N ALA A 246 -31.46 -2.47 -10.98
CA ALA A 246 -30.89 -1.14 -11.24
C ALA A 246 -29.42 -1.09 -10.81
N PRO A 247 -28.56 -0.28 -11.47
CA PRO A 247 -27.14 -0.20 -11.14
C PRO A 247 -26.84 0.12 -9.68
N ALA A 248 -27.61 0.99 -9.04
CA ALA A 248 -27.46 1.30 -7.61
C ALA A 248 -27.79 0.10 -6.72
N GLN A 249 -28.85 -0.65 -7.03
CA GLN A 249 -29.22 -1.86 -6.30
C GLN A 249 -28.17 -2.96 -6.47
N ALA A 250 -27.68 -3.16 -7.73
CA ALA A 250 -26.66 -4.12 -8.02
C ALA A 250 -25.32 -3.78 -7.31
N ALA A 251 -25.01 -2.49 -7.15
CA ALA A 251 -23.84 -2.04 -6.41
C ALA A 251 -23.92 -2.48 -4.94
N LEU A 252 -24.98 -2.09 -4.24
CA LEU A 252 -25.15 -2.43 -2.83
C LEU A 252 -25.21 -3.93 -2.59
N ALA A 253 -25.98 -4.66 -3.40
CA ALA A 253 -26.12 -6.11 -3.28
C ALA A 253 -24.83 -6.87 -3.61
N ALA A 254 -23.92 -6.28 -4.37
CA ALA A 254 -22.61 -6.85 -4.66
C ALA A 254 -21.51 -6.39 -3.68
N GLY A 255 -21.84 -5.65 -2.62
CA GLY A 255 -20.90 -5.21 -1.59
C GLY A 255 -20.07 -4.00 -1.96
N PHE A 256 -20.49 -3.19 -2.95
CA PHE A 256 -19.93 -1.86 -3.20
C PHE A 256 -20.58 -0.84 -2.28
N CYS A 257 -19.80 0.15 -1.86
CA CYS A 257 -20.31 1.26 -1.06
C CYS A 257 -21.38 2.07 -1.79
N ASP A 258 -21.22 2.26 -3.09
CA ASP A 258 -22.11 3.06 -3.92
C ASP A 258 -22.04 2.66 -5.40
N GLN A 259 -22.93 3.26 -6.20
CA GLN A 259 -22.97 3.06 -7.63
C GLN A 259 -21.70 3.60 -8.34
N SER A 260 -21.09 4.68 -7.83
CA SER A 260 -19.90 5.30 -8.43
C SER A 260 -18.68 4.39 -8.30
N HIS A 261 -18.54 3.72 -7.15
CA HIS A 261 -17.52 2.71 -6.94
C HIS A 261 -17.71 1.53 -7.91
N LEU A 262 -18.94 0.99 -8.01
CA LEU A 262 -19.24 -0.05 -9.01
C LEU A 262 -18.93 0.44 -10.44
N ASN A 263 -19.33 1.66 -10.81
CA ASN A 263 -19.10 2.21 -12.15
C ASN A 263 -17.61 2.18 -12.52
N ARG A 264 -16.74 2.64 -11.61
CA ARG A 264 -15.27 2.65 -11.83
C ARG A 264 -14.73 1.23 -12.00
N ALA A 265 -15.09 0.32 -11.10
CA ALA A 265 -14.61 -1.05 -11.13
C ALA A 265 -15.13 -1.82 -12.37
N PHE A 266 -16.39 -1.66 -12.69
CA PHE A 266 -17.06 -2.31 -13.82
C PHE A 266 -16.50 -1.81 -15.16
N ALA A 267 -16.33 -0.48 -15.32
CA ALA A 267 -15.77 0.11 -16.52
C ALA A 267 -14.31 -0.32 -16.74
N ARG A 268 -13.54 -0.45 -15.67
CA ARG A 268 -12.15 -0.95 -15.74
C ARG A 268 -12.10 -2.39 -16.28
N GLN A 269 -13.05 -3.24 -15.91
CA GLN A 269 -13.08 -4.65 -16.28
C GLN A 269 -13.76 -4.91 -17.62
N PHE A 270 -14.84 -4.16 -17.96
CA PHE A 270 -15.69 -4.42 -19.13
C PHE A 270 -15.66 -3.31 -20.19
N GLY A 271 -14.96 -2.21 -19.95
CA GLY A 271 -14.88 -1.08 -20.87
C GLY A 271 -16.16 -0.23 -20.98
N VAL A 272 -17.25 -0.60 -20.29
CA VAL A 272 -18.55 0.09 -20.33
C VAL A 272 -19.12 0.26 -18.92
N SER A 273 -19.99 1.26 -18.73
CA SER A 273 -20.67 1.44 -17.46
C SER A 273 -21.75 0.36 -17.21
N PRO A 274 -22.10 0.05 -15.94
CA PRO A 274 -23.18 -0.87 -15.60
C PRO A 274 -24.51 -0.52 -16.25
N GLY A 275 -24.84 0.78 -16.36
CA GLY A 275 -26.07 1.26 -17.01
C GLY A 275 -26.08 0.93 -18.51
N ARG A 276 -25.00 1.20 -19.22
CA ARG A 276 -24.89 0.84 -20.66
C ARG A 276 -24.92 -0.66 -20.87
N TYR A 277 -24.25 -1.42 -20.00
CA TYR A 277 -24.28 -2.87 -20.06
C TYR A 277 -25.70 -3.44 -19.90
N ARG A 278 -26.48 -2.88 -18.96
CA ARG A 278 -27.90 -3.29 -18.75
C ARG A 278 -28.78 -2.98 -19.95
N LEU A 279 -28.68 -1.75 -20.50
CA LEU A 279 -29.49 -1.32 -21.66
C LEU A 279 -29.21 -2.16 -22.92
N ALA A 280 -27.96 -2.48 -23.20
CA ALA A 280 -27.59 -3.33 -24.33
C ALA A 280 -28.10 -4.78 -24.26
N ARG A 281 -28.69 -5.17 -23.13
CA ARG A 281 -29.26 -6.52 -22.92
C ARG A 281 -30.77 -6.51 -22.74
N ALA A 282 -31.39 -5.33 -22.64
CA ALA A 282 -32.85 -5.15 -22.58
C ALA A 282 -33.47 -4.95 -23.98
N ALA A 283 -32.61 -4.77 -25.00
CA ALA A 283 -32.96 -4.71 -26.40
C ALA A 283 -32.75 -6.10 -27.05
#